data_48890c73c10f5657322984b72b18135e
#
_entry.id   48890c73c10f5657322984b72b18135e
#
_cell.length_a   1.000
_cell.length_b   1.000
_cell.length_c   1.000
_cell.angle_alpha   90.00
_cell.angle_beta   90.00
_cell.angle_gamma   90.00
#
_symmetry.space_group_name_H-M   'P 1'
#
loop_
_entity.id
_entity.type
_entity.pdbx_description
1 polymer ?
#
loop_
_entity_poly.entity_id
_entity_poly.type
_entity_poly.pdbx_seq_one_letter_code
_entity_poly.pdbx_strand_id
1 'polypeptide(L)'
;MAVIKSKLKTSGAEFKAAAQAMRAQVNELNDRLALARAGGGDTAKKKHQGRGKLLARERVAALLDPGAPFLELSPLAAWEVYGEPVPAAGLIT
;
A
#
# COMPACT_ATOMS: atom_id res chain seq x y z
N MET A 1 12.68 1.92 -37.61
CA MET A 1 12.97 2.29 -36.22
C MET A 1 14.02 1.34 -35.67
N ALA A 2 15.08 1.84 -35.04
CA ALA A 2 16.08 0.98 -34.41
C ALA A 2 15.50 0.36 -33.12
N VAL A 3 15.63 -0.95 -33.00
CA VAL A 3 15.23 -1.65 -31.78
C VAL A 3 16.39 -1.64 -30.78
N ILE A 4 16.16 -1.15 -29.58
CA ILE A 4 17.15 -1.17 -28.51
C ILE A 4 17.28 -2.62 -28.02
N LYS A 5 18.46 -3.19 -28.22
CA LYS A 5 18.75 -4.57 -27.76
C LYS A 5 19.32 -4.54 -26.35
N SER A 6 18.69 -5.26 -25.43
CA SER A 6 19.22 -5.45 -24.08
C SER A 6 20.38 -6.46 -24.09
N LYS A 7 21.43 -6.16 -23.33
CA LYS A 7 22.55 -7.08 -23.06
C LYS A 7 22.37 -7.83 -21.75
N LEU A 8 21.23 -7.68 -21.08
CA LEU A 8 20.94 -8.26 -19.79
C LEU A 8 20.79 -9.78 -19.88
N LYS A 9 21.53 -10.51 -19.04
CA LYS A 9 21.44 -11.95 -18.91
C LYS A 9 20.54 -12.32 -17.73
N THR A 10 19.26 -12.56 -17.99
CA THR A 10 18.27 -12.88 -16.94
C THR A 10 18.49 -14.20 -16.21
N SER A 11 19.28 -15.10 -16.82
CA SER A 11 19.69 -16.37 -16.21
C SER A 11 20.93 -16.26 -15.31
N GLY A 12 21.64 -15.13 -15.35
CA GLY A 12 22.88 -14.91 -14.61
C GLY A 12 22.66 -14.75 -13.10
N ALA A 13 23.70 -15.07 -12.32
CA ALA A 13 23.67 -14.97 -10.85
C ALA A 13 23.48 -13.53 -10.38
N GLU A 14 24.11 -12.55 -11.03
CA GLU A 14 23.94 -11.13 -10.72
C GLU A 14 22.47 -10.65 -10.90
N PHE A 15 21.84 -11.03 -12.02
CA PHE A 15 20.45 -10.70 -12.25
C PHE A 15 19.55 -11.33 -11.20
N LYS A 16 19.76 -12.59 -10.87
CA LYS A 16 18.96 -13.31 -9.85
C LYS A 16 19.09 -12.66 -8.47
N ALA A 17 20.32 -12.29 -8.07
CA ALA A 17 20.55 -11.60 -6.81
C ALA A 17 19.88 -10.22 -6.77
N ALA A 18 20.00 -9.43 -7.82
CA ALA A 18 19.35 -8.12 -7.94
C ALA A 18 17.82 -8.24 -7.94
N ALA A 19 17.29 -9.22 -8.65
CA ALA A 19 15.84 -9.49 -8.67
C ALA A 19 15.32 -9.91 -7.28
N GLN A 20 16.07 -10.73 -6.56
CA GLN A 20 15.71 -11.12 -5.19
C GLN A 20 15.73 -9.93 -4.24
N ALA A 21 16.74 -9.08 -4.30
CA ALA A 21 16.84 -7.87 -3.51
C ALA A 21 15.66 -6.92 -3.79
N MET A 22 15.32 -6.71 -5.06
CA MET A 22 14.17 -5.88 -5.46
C MET A 22 12.84 -6.47 -4.97
N ARG A 23 12.66 -7.78 -5.09
CA ARG A 23 11.45 -8.45 -4.59
C ARG A 23 11.29 -8.28 -3.07
N ALA A 24 12.39 -8.35 -2.31
CA ALA A 24 12.35 -8.11 -0.88
C ALA A 24 11.86 -6.69 -0.55
N GLN A 25 12.35 -5.68 -1.27
CA GLN A 25 11.89 -4.29 -1.11
C GLN A 25 10.42 -4.11 -1.51
N VAL A 26 9.99 -4.73 -2.59
CA VAL A 26 8.58 -4.69 -3.04
C VAL A 26 7.67 -5.37 -2.02
N ASN A 27 8.08 -6.49 -1.46
CA ASN A 27 7.33 -7.18 -0.40
C ASN A 27 7.21 -6.29 0.84
N GLU A 28 8.28 -5.68 1.29
CA GLU A 28 8.27 -4.74 2.41
C GLU A 28 7.30 -3.57 2.15
N LEU A 29 7.36 -2.99 0.95
CA LEU A 29 6.42 -1.93 0.55
C LEU A 29 4.97 -2.41 0.62
N ASN A 30 4.68 -3.59 0.09
CA ASN A 30 3.32 -4.15 0.10
C ASN A 30 2.83 -4.42 1.53
N ASP A 31 3.70 -4.89 2.42
CA ASP A 31 3.38 -5.11 3.84
C ASP A 31 3.03 -3.80 4.53
N ARG A 32 3.84 -2.74 4.31
CA ARG A 32 3.56 -1.40 4.84
C ARG A 32 2.25 -0.81 4.30
N LEU A 33 1.99 -0.98 3.01
CA LEU A 33 0.72 -0.57 2.39
C LEU A 33 -0.47 -1.34 2.97
N ALA A 34 -0.32 -2.64 3.22
CA ALA A 34 -1.37 -3.44 3.85
C ALA A 34 -1.68 -2.94 5.27
N LEU A 35 -0.66 -2.61 6.07
CA LEU A 35 -0.82 -2.03 7.39
C LEU A 35 -1.52 -0.66 7.33
N ALA A 36 -1.12 0.21 6.40
CA ALA A 36 -1.76 1.51 6.22
C ALA A 36 -3.23 1.37 5.82
N ARG A 37 -3.56 0.43 4.93
CA ARG A 37 -4.93 0.14 4.50
C ARG A 37 -5.77 -0.49 5.59
N ALA A 38 -5.17 -1.27 6.48
CA ALA A 38 -5.86 -1.83 7.63
C ALA A 38 -6.37 -0.75 8.59
N GLY A 39 -5.78 0.44 8.58
CA GLY A 39 -6.20 1.57 9.40
C GLY A 39 -5.85 1.40 10.87
N GLY A 40 -6.63 2.02 11.75
CA GLY A 40 -6.48 1.88 13.20
C GLY A 40 -6.69 0.43 13.65
N GLY A 41 -6.17 0.09 14.83
CA GLY A 41 -6.22 -1.28 15.38
C GLY A 41 -7.64 -1.86 15.44
N ASP A 42 -7.73 -3.18 15.59
CA ASP A 42 -9.00 -3.91 15.56
C ASP A 42 -10.02 -3.45 16.62
N THR A 43 -9.55 -3.06 17.80
CA THR A 43 -10.41 -2.53 18.85
C THR A 43 -11.09 -1.22 18.42
N ALA A 44 -10.33 -0.31 17.78
CA ALA A 44 -10.87 0.95 17.29
C ALA A 44 -11.88 0.71 16.16
N LYS A 45 -11.57 -0.20 15.24
CA LYS A 45 -12.48 -0.60 14.14
C LYS A 45 -13.80 -1.17 14.66
N LYS A 46 -13.73 -2.14 15.58
CA LYS A 46 -14.91 -2.74 16.20
C LYS A 46 -15.78 -1.71 16.91
N LYS A 47 -15.16 -0.79 17.67
CA LYS A 47 -15.88 0.29 18.34
C LYS A 47 -16.57 1.23 17.34
N HIS A 48 -15.90 1.54 16.24
CA HIS A 48 -16.44 2.41 15.18
C HIS A 48 -17.62 1.76 14.46
N GLN A 49 -17.46 0.51 14.04
CA GLN A 49 -18.51 -0.28 13.36
C GLN A 49 -19.68 -0.60 14.30
N GLY A 50 -19.43 -0.85 15.59
CA GLY A 50 -20.47 -1.06 16.60
C GLY A 50 -21.39 0.15 16.80
N ARG A 51 -20.98 1.33 16.35
CA ARG A 51 -21.82 2.54 16.30
C ARG A 51 -22.63 2.67 14.99
N GLY A 52 -22.66 1.65 14.14
CA GLY A 52 -23.33 1.67 12.85
C GLY A 52 -22.61 2.51 11.78
N LYS A 53 -21.32 2.77 11.96
CA LYS A 53 -20.52 3.60 11.03
C LYS A 53 -19.62 2.73 10.15
N LEU A 54 -19.51 3.12 8.88
CA LEU A 54 -18.55 2.54 7.95
C LEU A 54 -17.13 3.03 8.26
N LEU A 55 -16.14 2.17 8.03
CA LEU A 55 -14.73 2.57 8.03
C LEU A 55 -14.45 3.54 6.87
N ALA A 56 -13.38 4.35 6.99
CA ALA A 56 -13.05 5.37 5.99
C ALA A 56 -12.93 4.79 4.57
N ARG A 57 -12.24 3.66 4.41
CA ARG A 57 -12.08 3.01 3.09
C ARG A 57 -13.38 2.37 2.58
N GLU A 58 -14.23 1.88 3.45
CA GLU A 58 -15.57 1.40 3.09
C GLU A 58 -16.43 2.56 2.57
N ARG A 59 -16.30 3.75 3.17
CA ARG A 59 -17.00 4.96 2.71
C ARG A 59 -16.51 5.40 1.34
N VAL A 60 -15.19 5.39 1.10
CA VAL A 60 -14.62 5.69 -0.22
C VAL A 60 -15.12 4.70 -1.26
N ALA A 61 -15.09 3.40 -0.96
CA ALA A 61 -15.60 2.37 -1.86
C ALA A 61 -17.09 2.53 -2.17
N ALA A 62 -17.91 2.94 -1.19
CA ALA A 62 -19.33 3.21 -1.38
C ALA A 62 -19.61 4.47 -2.22
N LEU A 63 -18.68 5.43 -2.23
CA LEU A 63 -18.79 6.66 -3.02
C LEU A 63 -18.43 6.44 -4.50
N LEU A 64 -17.50 5.54 -4.77
CA LEU A 64 -17.00 5.27 -6.12
C LEU A 64 -17.92 4.27 -6.85
N ASP A 65 -17.97 4.40 -8.17
CA ASP A 65 -18.64 3.41 -9.02
C ASP A 65 -17.93 2.04 -8.89
N PRO A 66 -18.70 0.93 -8.90
CA PRO A 66 -18.11 -0.40 -8.84
C PRO A 66 -17.08 -0.62 -9.96
N GLY A 67 -15.85 -1.01 -9.59
CA GLY A 67 -14.75 -1.22 -10.53
C GLY A 67 -14.09 0.06 -11.05
N ALA A 68 -14.48 1.24 -10.58
CA ALA A 68 -13.80 2.49 -10.91
C ALA A 68 -12.36 2.49 -10.37
N PRO A 69 -11.37 2.93 -11.18
CA PRO A 69 -10.00 3.04 -10.70
C PRO A 69 -9.90 4.13 -9.64
N PHE A 70 -9.18 3.83 -8.56
CA PHE A 70 -8.88 4.77 -7.48
C PHE A 70 -7.40 4.77 -7.18
N LEU A 71 -6.72 5.88 -7.42
CA LEU A 71 -5.32 6.07 -7.08
C LEU A 71 -5.23 6.86 -5.76
N GLU A 72 -4.90 6.17 -4.69
CA GLU A 72 -4.63 6.80 -3.39
C GLU A 72 -3.26 7.47 -3.39
N LEU A 73 -3.20 8.74 -3.02
CA LEU A 73 -1.95 9.48 -2.90
C LEU A 73 -1.40 9.37 -1.47
N SER A 74 -0.08 9.20 -1.39
CA SER A 74 0.67 9.17 -0.12
C SER A 74 0.09 8.26 0.97
N PRO A 75 -0.21 6.99 0.68
CA PRO A 75 -0.80 6.08 1.68
C PRO A 75 0.15 5.77 2.84
N LEU A 76 1.46 6.03 2.71
CA LEU A 76 2.47 5.88 3.76
C LEU A 76 2.82 7.20 4.46
N ALA A 77 2.04 8.26 4.26
CA ALA A 77 2.26 9.51 4.97
C ALA A 77 2.24 9.29 6.49
N ALA A 78 3.13 9.97 7.20
CA ALA A 78 3.35 9.84 8.64
C ALA A 78 3.85 8.46 9.11
N TRP A 79 4.39 7.61 8.20
CA TRP A 79 5.00 6.34 8.57
C TRP A 79 6.17 6.56 9.54
N GLU A 80 6.10 5.94 10.72
CA GLU A 80 7.13 6.03 11.79
C GLU A 80 7.55 7.45 12.20
N VAL A 81 6.71 8.45 11.94
CA VAL A 81 7.00 9.84 12.34
C VAL A 81 6.67 10.09 13.80
N TYR A 82 5.63 9.43 14.32
CA TYR A 82 5.16 9.55 15.70
C TYR A 82 5.44 8.26 16.47
N GLY A 83 5.38 8.32 17.79
CA GLY A 83 5.56 7.16 18.65
C GLY A 83 4.45 6.10 18.56
N GLU A 84 3.34 6.44 17.89
CA GLU A 84 2.21 5.56 17.62
C GLU A 84 1.89 5.53 16.13
N PRO A 85 1.28 4.46 15.61
CA PRO A 85 0.89 4.38 14.21
C PRO A 85 -0.19 5.40 13.86
N VAL A 86 0.06 6.21 12.81
CA VAL A 86 -0.92 7.12 12.20
C VAL A 86 -1.06 6.75 10.72
N PRO A 87 -1.87 5.74 10.38
CA PRO A 87 -2.00 5.26 9.01
C PRO A 87 -2.43 6.37 8.05
N ALA A 88 -1.69 6.53 6.95
CA ALA A 88 -1.96 7.52 5.91
C ALA A 88 -2.13 8.96 6.45
N ALA A 89 -1.42 9.30 7.53
CA ALA A 89 -1.59 10.58 8.24
C ALA A 89 -3.06 10.91 8.60
N GLY A 90 -3.91 9.90 8.73
CA GLY A 90 -5.34 10.07 9.00
C GLY A 90 -6.18 10.55 7.80
N LEU A 91 -5.63 10.55 6.59
CA LEU A 91 -6.27 11.03 5.37
C LEU A 91 -6.24 9.97 4.27
N ILE A 92 -7.29 9.96 3.44
CA ILE A 92 -7.32 9.23 2.17
C ILE A 92 -7.59 10.25 1.08
N THR A 93 -6.64 10.39 0.16
CA THR A 93 -6.72 11.35 -0.97
C THR A 93 -6.38 10.70 -2.28
#